data_6887412bd0a826041ba2713e67acb314
#
_entry.id   6887412bd0a826041ba2713e67acb314
#
_cell.length_a   1.000
_cell.length_b   1.000
_cell.length_c   1.000
_cell.angle_alpha   90.00
_cell.angle_beta   90.00
_cell.angle_gamma   90.00
#
_symmetry.space_group_name_H-M   'P 1'
#
loop_
_entity.id
_entity.type
_entity.pdbx_description
1 polymer ?
#
loop_
_entity_poly.entity_id
_entity_poly.type
_entity_poly.pdbx_seq_one_letter_code
_entity_poly.pdbx_strand_id
1 'polypeptide(L)'
;MFDIQEELKKLPGKPGVYIMHDEKDAIIYVGKAVSLKNRVRQYFQASRNKGAKIDQMVTRIRRFEYIVTDSELEALVLECNLIKEHRPKYNTMLKDDKTYPFIKVTVQEEYPRILFSRSMNKDKSRYFGPYTSAGAVKDTIELLRKVYKIRSCQRNLPRDIGKERPCLNYHIHQ
;
A
#
# COMPACT_ATOMS: atom_id res chain seq x y z
N MET A 1 -6.07 31.64 11.54
CA MET A 1 -5.18 30.69 12.21
C MET A 1 -5.91 29.36 12.27
N PHE A 2 -5.32 28.26 11.84
CA PHE A 2 -5.99 26.94 11.81
C PHE A 2 -6.10 26.43 13.26
N ASP A 3 -7.32 26.27 13.77
CA ASP A 3 -7.55 25.71 15.11
C ASP A 3 -7.80 24.20 14.99
N ILE A 4 -6.83 23.41 15.38
CA ILE A 4 -6.90 21.94 15.34
C ILE A 4 -8.08 21.42 16.15
N GLN A 5 -8.40 22.00 17.32
CA GLN A 5 -9.46 21.51 18.19
C GLN A 5 -10.85 21.77 17.60
N GLU A 6 -11.03 22.90 16.95
CA GLU A 6 -12.26 23.24 16.22
C GLU A 6 -12.47 22.33 15.02
N GLU A 7 -11.41 22.10 14.22
CA GLU A 7 -11.47 21.24 13.03
C GLU A 7 -11.67 19.75 13.38
N LEU A 8 -11.15 19.29 14.53
CA LEU A 8 -11.42 17.94 15.01
C LEU A 8 -12.91 17.69 15.32
N LYS A 9 -13.66 18.73 15.68
CA LYS A 9 -15.11 18.61 15.93
C LYS A 9 -15.90 18.38 14.65
N LYS A 10 -15.43 18.94 13.53
CA LYS A 10 -16.09 18.87 12.21
C LYS A 10 -15.85 17.55 11.47
N LEU A 11 -14.92 16.72 11.93
CA LEU A 11 -14.56 15.46 11.27
C LEU A 11 -15.76 14.50 11.20
N PRO A 12 -16.08 13.97 9.99
CA PRO A 12 -17.14 13.00 9.81
C PRO A 12 -16.74 11.60 10.30
N GLY A 13 -17.70 10.78 10.69
CA GLY A 13 -17.52 9.38 11.04
C GLY A 13 -17.41 8.44 9.84
N LYS A 14 -17.09 8.98 8.65
CA LYS A 14 -17.01 8.26 7.37
C LYS A 14 -15.59 7.80 7.05
N PRO A 15 -15.45 6.82 6.14
CA PRO A 15 -14.14 6.43 5.60
C PRO A 15 -13.49 7.60 4.85
N GLY A 16 -12.17 7.58 4.78
CA GLY A 16 -11.44 8.59 4.02
C GLY A 16 -9.95 8.61 4.30
N VAL A 17 -9.30 9.60 3.71
CA VAL A 17 -7.87 9.86 3.86
C VAL A 17 -7.67 11.20 4.57
N TYR A 18 -6.71 11.27 5.47
CA TYR A 18 -6.29 12.50 6.13
C TYR A 18 -4.82 12.80 5.81
N ILE A 19 -4.54 14.10 5.66
CA ILE A 19 -3.24 14.63 5.23
C ILE A 19 -2.78 15.62 6.29
N MET A 20 -1.59 15.41 6.84
CA MET A 20 -1.02 16.23 7.91
C MET A 20 0.06 17.13 7.36
N HIS A 21 0.03 18.41 7.72
CA HIS A 21 0.95 19.44 7.28
C HIS A 21 1.74 20.03 8.46
N ASP A 22 2.97 20.44 8.18
CA ASP A 22 3.82 21.16 9.12
C ASP A 22 3.63 22.70 9.02
N GLU A 23 4.49 23.44 9.71
CA GLU A 23 4.45 24.92 9.74
C GLU A 23 4.77 25.58 8.38
N LYS A 24 5.43 24.85 7.46
CA LYS A 24 5.74 25.30 6.09
C LYS A 24 4.71 24.82 5.08
N ASP A 25 3.59 24.29 5.55
CA ASP A 25 2.54 23.67 4.75
C ASP A 25 3.00 22.45 3.93
N ALA A 26 4.14 21.86 4.29
CA ALA A 26 4.62 20.65 3.67
C ALA A 26 3.82 19.43 4.18
N ILE A 27 3.43 18.54 3.28
CA ILE A 27 2.76 17.29 3.63
C ILE A 27 3.78 16.37 4.33
N ILE A 28 3.56 16.11 5.60
CA ILE A 28 4.46 15.29 6.43
C ILE A 28 3.95 13.88 6.66
N TYR A 29 2.62 13.66 6.55
CA TYR A 29 2.01 12.36 6.72
C TYR A 29 0.68 12.27 5.98
N VAL A 30 0.37 11.11 5.41
CA VAL A 30 -0.91 10.74 4.81
C VAL A 30 -1.37 9.44 5.45
N GLY A 31 -2.65 9.32 5.79
CA GLY A 31 -3.18 8.08 6.35
C GLY A 31 -4.64 7.86 6.03
N LYS A 32 -5.05 6.60 5.91
CA LYS A 32 -6.45 6.23 5.74
C LYS A 32 -7.15 5.99 7.08
N ALA A 33 -8.48 6.10 7.08
CA ALA A 33 -9.33 5.77 8.21
C ALA A 33 -10.64 5.13 7.74
N VAL A 34 -11.16 4.19 8.52
CA VAL A 34 -12.55 3.71 8.42
C VAL A 34 -13.51 4.77 8.99
N SER A 35 -13.04 5.52 9.99
CA SER A 35 -13.72 6.68 10.57
C SER A 35 -12.71 7.78 10.80
N LEU A 36 -12.75 8.81 9.96
CA LEU A 36 -11.88 9.98 10.03
C LEU A 36 -11.90 10.61 11.43
N LYS A 37 -13.12 10.79 11.99
CA LYS A 37 -13.33 11.35 13.33
C LYS A 37 -12.56 10.60 14.41
N ASN A 38 -12.66 9.27 14.43
CA ASN A 38 -12.03 8.46 15.47
C ASN A 38 -10.53 8.40 15.28
N ARG A 39 -10.06 8.23 14.04
CA ARG A 39 -8.65 8.05 13.73
C ARG A 39 -7.83 9.31 13.93
N VAL A 40 -8.29 10.45 13.41
CA VAL A 40 -7.54 11.71 13.50
C VAL A 40 -7.49 12.21 14.95
N ARG A 41 -8.61 12.12 15.70
CA ARG A 41 -8.62 12.48 17.12
C ARG A 41 -7.59 11.71 17.96
N GLN A 42 -7.34 10.44 17.66
CA GLN A 42 -6.37 9.63 18.40
C GLN A 42 -4.96 10.23 18.40
N TYR A 43 -4.58 10.98 17.37
CA TYR A 43 -3.26 11.63 17.32
C TYR A 43 -3.12 12.77 18.34
N PHE A 44 -4.21 13.42 18.69
CA PHE A 44 -4.22 14.59 19.56
C PHE A 44 -4.67 14.29 21.01
N GLN A 45 -4.98 13.03 21.34
CA GLN A 45 -5.29 12.60 22.69
C GLN A 45 -4.01 12.37 23.51
N ALA A 46 -3.94 12.93 24.73
CA ALA A 46 -2.75 12.87 25.59
C ALA A 46 -2.47 11.46 26.20
N SER A 47 -3.48 10.58 26.26
CA SER A 47 -3.43 9.37 27.09
C SER A 47 -2.86 8.10 26.46
N ARG A 48 -2.30 8.15 25.25
CA ARG A 48 -1.76 6.97 24.57
C ARG A 48 -0.28 7.12 24.28
N ASN A 49 0.50 6.16 24.79
CA ASN A 49 1.90 5.98 24.39
C ASN A 49 1.93 5.50 22.92
N LYS A 50 2.09 6.46 21.99
CA LYS A 50 2.02 6.23 20.54
C LYS A 50 3.36 5.81 19.94
N GLY A 51 4.41 5.82 20.76
CA GLY A 51 5.79 5.62 20.33
C GLY A 51 6.47 6.93 19.89
N ALA A 52 7.75 7.05 20.18
CA ALA A 52 8.54 8.28 20.03
C ALA A 52 8.46 8.92 18.63
N LYS A 53 8.34 8.10 17.56
CA LYS A 53 8.24 8.60 16.17
C LYS A 53 6.90 9.28 15.89
N ILE A 54 5.80 8.73 16.39
CA ILE A 54 4.47 9.32 16.22
C ILE A 54 4.37 10.59 17.06
N ASP A 55 4.88 10.58 18.29
CA ASP A 55 4.90 11.75 19.15
C ASP A 55 5.69 12.90 18.51
N GLN A 56 6.87 12.59 17.92
CA GLN A 56 7.64 13.58 17.16
C GLN A 56 6.88 14.11 15.94
N MET A 57 6.11 13.27 15.24
CA MET A 57 5.28 13.71 14.12
C MET A 57 4.19 14.66 14.61
N VAL A 58 3.46 14.28 15.68
CA VAL A 58 2.35 15.08 16.23
C VAL A 58 2.79 16.47 16.65
N THR A 59 3.98 16.63 17.26
CA THR A 59 4.52 17.95 17.62
C THR A 59 4.75 18.88 16.44
N ARG A 60 4.90 18.33 15.23
CA ARG A 60 5.13 19.11 14.00
C ARG A 60 3.86 19.43 13.23
N ILE A 61 2.74 18.75 13.52
CA ILE A 61 1.47 19.03 12.84
C ILE A 61 1.00 20.43 13.20
N ARG A 62 0.71 21.23 12.17
CA ARG A 62 0.09 22.57 12.32
C ARG A 62 -1.28 22.64 11.69
N ARG A 63 -1.53 21.80 10.70
CA ARG A 63 -2.78 21.73 9.95
C ARG A 63 -3.04 20.31 9.48
N PHE A 64 -4.30 19.96 9.30
CA PHE A 64 -4.67 18.75 8.58
C PHE A 64 -5.82 19.01 7.62
N GLU A 65 -5.87 18.20 6.58
CA GLU A 65 -6.96 18.11 5.62
C GLU A 65 -7.51 16.69 5.62
N TYR A 66 -8.70 16.51 5.05
CA TYR A 66 -9.26 15.17 4.86
C TYR A 66 -10.09 15.10 3.59
N ILE A 67 -10.14 13.91 3.00
CA ILE A 67 -10.96 13.57 1.84
C ILE A 67 -11.84 12.41 2.26
N VAL A 68 -13.16 12.61 2.18
CA VAL A 68 -14.16 11.55 2.46
C VAL A 68 -14.24 10.65 1.23
N THR A 69 -14.32 9.34 1.45
CA THR A 69 -14.48 8.33 0.41
C THR A 69 -15.75 7.51 0.66
N ASP A 70 -16.27 6.87 -0.37
CA ASP A 70 -17.47 6.04 -0.27
C ASP A 70 -17.19 4.68 0.38
N SER A 71 -15.93 4.22 0.33
CA SER A 71 -15.52 2.95 0.89
C SER A 71 -14.12 2.99 1.50
N GLU A 72 -13.81 2.01 2.37
CA GLU A 72 -12.46 1.83 2.89
C GLU A 72 -11.46 1.44 1.79
N LEU A 73 -11.92 0.73 0.76
CA LEU A 73 -11.08 0.35 -0.38
C LEU A 73 -10.65 1.59 -1.18
N GLU A 74 -11.58 2.51 -1.42
CA GLU A 74 -11.27 3.77 -2.08
C GLU A 74 -10.30 4.62 -1.25
N ALA A 75 -10.51 4.71 0.08
CA ALA A 75 -9.57 5.37 0.97
C ALA A 75 -8.16 4.76 0.88
N LEU A 76 -8.06 3.43 0.77
CA LEU A 76 -6.78 2.73 0.62
C LEU A 76 -6.06 3.09 -0.68
N VAL A 77 -6.79 3.07 -1.80
CA VAL A 77 -6.22 3.42 -3.12
C VAL A 77 -5.76 4.88 -3.13
N LEU A 78 -6.58 5.78 -2.58
CA LEU A 78 -6.27 7.21 -2.49
C LEU A 78 -5.04 7.47 -1.59
N GLU A 79 -4.95 6.84 -0.41
CA GLU A 79 -3.78 6.90 0.47
C GLU A 79 -2.51 6.49 -0.26
N CYS A 80 -2.53 5.35 -0.95
CA CYS A 80 -1.39 4.85 -1.70
C CYS A 80 -0.93 5.82 -2.81
N ASN A 81 -1.87 6.42 -3.52
CA ASN A 81 -1.57 7.39 -4.57
C ASN A 81 -0.95 8.66 -4.00
N LEU A 82 -1.53 9.23 -2.94
CA LEU A 82 -1.02 10.42 -2.28
C LEU A 82 0.37 10.19 -1.66
N ILE A 83 0.61 9.04 -1.03
CA ILE A 83 1.94 8.70 -0.51
C ILE A 83 2.96 8.58 -1.64
N LYS A 84 2.59 8.03 -2.79
CA LYS A 84 3.47 7.87 -3.95
C LYS A 84 3.81 9.22 -4.57
N GLU A 85 2.82 10.11 -4.67
CA GLU A 85 2.96 11.45 -5.24
C GLU A 85 3.81 12.36 -4.34
N HIS A 86 3.40 12.50 -3.08
CA HIS A 86 3.99 13.47 -2.15
C HIS A 86 5.19 12.94 -1.36
N ARG A 87 5.37 11.62 -1.26
CA ARG A 87 6.44 10.94 -0.51
C ARG A 87 6.65 11.53 0.89
N PRO A 88 5.61 11.60 1.73
CA PRO A 88 5.69 12.29 3.00
C PRO A 88 6.75 11.67 3.91
N LYS A 89 7.48 12.52 4.63
CA LYS A 89 8.61 12.10 5.47
C LYS A 89 8.24 11.01 6.47
N TYR A 90 7.11 11.15 7.15
CA TYR A 90 6.72 10.20 8.19
C TYR A 90 6.09 8.93 7.66
N ASN A 91 5.53 8.90 6.44
CA ASN A 91 5.12 7.64 5.82
C ASN A 91 6.31 6.75 5.47
N THR A 92 7.46 7.33 5.12
CA THR A 92 8.69 6.56 4.87
C THR A 92 9.39 6.12 6.14
N MET A 93 9.26 6.89 7.24
CA MET A 93 9.86 6.59 8.55
C MET A 93 8.97 5.69 9.43
N LEU A 94 7.66 5.86 9.34
CA LEU A 94 6.65 4.99 9.91
C LEU A 94 6.31 3.93 8.85
N LYS A 95 7.27 3.14 8.43
CA LYS A 95 6.98 1.90 7.70
C LYS A 95 6.10 1.05 8.60
N ASP A 96 4.80 1.24 8.46
CA ASP A 96 3.85 0.26 8.94
C ASP A 96 4.24 -1.04 8.22
N ASP A 97 4.59 -2.09 8.93
CA ASP A 97 4.99 -3.39 8.38
C ASP A 97 3.88 -4.05 7.54
N LYS A 98 2.75 -3.39 7.44
CA LYS A 98 1.60 -3.77 6.61
C LYS A 98 1.67 -3.13 5.23
N THR A 99 2.73 -3.42 4.48
CA THR A 99 2.72 -3.14 3.04
C THR A 99 1.64 -4.02 2.39
N TYR A 100 0.65 -3.36 1.81
CA TYR A 100 -0.43 -4.03 1.10
C TYR A 100 0.12 -4.86 -0.07
N PRO A 101 -0.41 -6.06 -0.30
CA PRO A 101 0.03 -6.90 -1.39
C PRO A 101 -0.44 -6.40 -2.75
N PHE A 102 0.39 -6.67 -3.75
CA PHE A 102 0.14 -6.46 -5.17
C PHE A 102 0.27 -7.77 -5.93
N ILE A 103 -0.46 -7.89 -7.04
CA ILE A 103 -0.18 -8.87 -8.07
C ILE A 103 0.77 -8.23 -9.07
N LYS A 104 1.96 -8.80 -9.22
CA LYS A 104 2.98 -8.36 -10.17
C LYS A 104 2.98 -9.28 -11.39
N VAL A 105 2.89 -8.71 -12.60
CA VAL A 105 3.00 -9.43 -13.87
C VAL A 105 4.28 -8.97 -14.57
N THR A 106 5.20 -9.89 -14.83
CA THR A 106 6.52 -9.61 -15.43
C THR A 106 6.43 -9.56 -16.95
N VAL A 107 5.70 -8.54 -17.47
CA VAL A 107 5.44 -8.39 -18.93
C VAL A 107 6.69 -8.16 -19.77
N GLN A 108 7.82 -7.82 -19.15
CA GLN A 108 9.11 -7.64 -19.81
C GLN A 108 9.84 -8.97 -20.04
N GLU A 109 9.42 -10.06 -19.40
CA GLU A 109 9.98 -11.39 -19.64
C GLU A 109 9.32 -12.02 -20.87
N GLU A 110 10.07 -12.73 -21.70
CA GLU A 110 9.53 -13.47 -22.86
C GLU A 110 8.51 -14.54 -22.43
N TYR A 111 8.73 -15.12 -21.24
CA TYR A 111 7.78 -16.01 -20.56
C TYR A 111 7.29 -15.33 -19.27
N PRO A 112 6.24 -14.53 -19.32
CA PRO A 112 5.75 -13.77 -18.17
C PRO A 112 5.36 -14.65 -16.98
N ARG A 113 5.52 -14.08 -15.78
CA ARG A 113 5.09 -14.71 -14.52
C ARG A 113 4.10 -13.82 -13.79
N ILE A 114 3.24 -14.45 -13.01
CA ILE A 114 2.39 -13.76 -12.04
C ILE A 114 2.96 -14.02 -10.64
N LEU A 115 3.33 -12.95 -9.94
CA LEU A 115 4.04 -12.99 -8.67
C LEU A 115 3.31 -12.17 -7.60
N PHE A 116 3.44 -12.61 -6.35
CA PHE A 116 3.09 -11.80 -5.19
C PHE A 116 4.18 -10.78 -4.91
N SER A 117 3.81 -9.53 -4.69
CA SER A 117 4.75 -8.47 -4.30
C SER A 117 4.16 -7.60 -3.19
N ARG A 118 5.01 -7.12 -2.29
CA ARG A 118 4.67 -6.10 -1.30
C ARG A 118 5.24 -4.72 -1.63
N SER A 119 6.00 -4.61 -2.70
CA SER A 119 6.60 -3.37 -3.16
C SER A 119 6.44 -3.21 -4.66
N MET A 120 6.35 -1.97 -5.11
CA MET A 120 6.34 -1.61 -6.54
C MET A 120 7.74 -1.14 -6.93
N ASN A 121 8.40 -1.91 -7.78
CA ASN A 121 9.72 -1.58 -8.32
C ASN A 121 9.61 -0.94 -9.70
N LYS A 122 10.57 -0.11 -10.10
CA LYS A 122 10.66 0.46 -11.45
C LYS A 122 11.30 -0.55 -12.42
N ASP A 123 10.70 -1.73 -12.58
CA ASP A 123 11.25 -2.85 -13.35
C ASP A 123 10.45 -3.18 -14.62
N LYS A 124 9.64 -2.24 -15.11
CA LYS A 124 8.75 -2.38 -16.27
C LYS A 124 7.67 -3.46 -16.11
N SER A 125 7.54 -4.11 -14.94
CA SER A 125 6.45 -5.03 -14.64
C SER A 125 5.13 -4.26 -14.47
N ARG A 126 4.00 -4.92 -14.71
CA ARG A 126 2.69 -4.38 -14.33
C ARG A 126 2.33 -4.81 -12.93
N TYR A 127 1.79 -3.87 -12.15
CA TYR A 127 1.36 -4.07 -10.78
C TYR A 127 -0.14 -3.78 -10.67
N PHE A 128 -0.88 -4.71 -10.07
CA PHE A 128 -2.31 -4.61 -9.80
C PHE A 128 -2.52 -4.60 -8.28
N GLY A 129 -3.39 -3.74 -7.80
CA GLY A 129 -3.63 -3.51 -6.37
C GLY A 129 -3.47 -2.03 -6.01
N PRO A 130 -3.39 -1.68 -4.73
CA PRO A 130 -3.17 -2.54 -3.57
C PRO A 130 -4.40 -3.37 -3.16
N TYR A 131 -4.18 -4.54 -2.57
CA TYR A 131 -5.24 -5.41 -2.05
C TYR A 131 -5.19 -5.47 -0.53
N THR A 132 -6.33 -5.69 0.12
CA THR A 132 -6.43 -5.75 1.57
C THR A 132 -6.04 -7.10 2.17
N SER A 133 -6.22 -8.19 1.43
CA SER A 133 -5.97 -9.55 1.88
C SER A 133 -4.81 -10.21 1.12
N ALA A 134 -3.75 -10.54 1.84
CA ALA A 134 -2.61 -11.28 1.28
C ALA A 134 -2.97 -12.74 0.92
N GLY A 135 -3.90 -13.36 1.67
CA GLY A 135 -4.42 -14.70 1.37
C GLY A 135 -5.15 -14.71 0.04
N ALA A 136 -6.17 -13.84 -0.12
CA ALA A 136 -6.94 -13.74 -1.35
C ALA A 136 -6.06 -13.47 -2.58
N VAL A 137 -5.01 -12.65 -2.45
CA VAL A 137 -4.05 -12.40 -3.55
C VAL A 137 -3.29 -13.67 -3.92
N LYS A 138 -2.82 -14.45 -2.94
CA LYS A 138 -2.11 -15.72 -3.20
C LYS A 138 -3.01 -16.74 -3.88
N ASP A 139 -4.24 -16.89 -3.38
CA ASP A 139 -5.23 -17.81 -3.94
C ASP A 139 -5.60 -17.43 -5.38
N THR A 140 -5.77 -16.13 -5.64
CA THR A 140 -6.00 -15.60 -6.99
C THR A 140 -4.82 -15.89 -7.93
N ILE A 141 -3.58 -15.68 -7.47
CA ILE A 141 -2.38 -15.97 -8.26
C ILE A 141 -2.32 -17.48 -8.59
N GLU A 142 -2.62 -18.33 -7.62
CA GLU A 142 -2.62 -19.79 -7.83
C GLU A 142 -3.69 -20.21 -8.83
N LEU A 143 -4.89 -19.66 -8.72
CA LEU A 143 -5.98 -19.89 -9.67
C LEU A 143 -5.59 -19.47 -11.09
N LEU A 144 -5.06 -18.26 -11.26
CA LEU A 144 -4.61 -17.75 -12.56
C LEU A 144 -3.52 -18.64 -13.17
N ARG A 145 -2.57 -19.10 -12.36
CA ARG A 145 -1.54 -20.04 -12.84
C ARG A 145 -2.11 -21.36 -13.33
N LYS A 146 -3.11 -21.91 -12.62
CA LYS A 146 -3.78 -23.15 -13.01
C LYS A 146 -4.60 -22.98 -14.30
N VAL A 147 -5.42 -21.93 -14.39
CA VAL A 147 -6.31 -21.68 -15.53
C VAL A 147 -5.54 -21.35 -16.80
N TYR A 148 -4.59 -20.45 -16.70
CA TYR A 148 -3.81 -19.96 -17.87
C TYR A 148 -2.48 -20.69 -18.08
N LYS A 149 -2.18 -21.74 -17.29
CA LYS A 149 -0.93 -22.53 -17.37
C LYS A 149 0.33 -21.66 -17.30
N ILE A 150 0.28 -20.57 -16.52
CA ILE A 150 1.39 -19.64 -16.38
C ILE A 150 2.49 -20.25 -15.50
N ARG A 151 3.72 -20.16 -15.96
CA ARG A 151 4.87 -20.71 -15.23
C ARG A 151 5.03 -20.10 -13.84
N SER A 152 5.43 -20.93 -12.87
CA SER A 152 5.76 -20.52 -11.50
C SER A 152 7.27 -20.55 -11.19
N CYS A 153 8.09 -21.19 -12.06
CA CYS A 153 9.53 -21.36 -11.84
C CYS A 153 10.29 -20.03 -11.92
N GLN A 154 11.44 -19.96 -11.23
CA GLN A 154 12.30 -18.78 -11.21
C GLN A 154 13.43 -18.81 -12.28
N ARG A 155 13.42 -19.82 -13.15
CA ARG A 155 14.45 -19.97 -14.19
C ARG A 155 14.42 -18.79 -15.16
N ASN A 156 15.60 -18.46 -15.68
CA ASN A 156 15.72 -17.40 -16.67
C ASN A 156 15.47 -18.01 -18.08
N LEU A 157 14.22 -17.94 -18.52
CA LEU A 157 13.84 -18.40 -19.85
C LEU A 157 13.84 -17.22 -20.83
N PRO A 158 14.33 -17.39 -22.07
CA PRO A 158 14.74 -18.65 -22.74
C PRO A 158 16.17 -19.14 -22.46
N ARG A 159 16.99 -18.36 -21.72
CA ARG A 159 18.44 -18.61 -21.52
C ARG A 159 18.75 -20.03 -21.02
N ASP A 160 17.90 -20.56 -20.13
CA ASP A 160 18.11 -21.85 -19.45
C ASP A 160 17.46 -23.03 -20.18
N ILE A 161 16.83 -22.79 -21.35
CA ILE A 161 16.26 -23.85 -22.18
C ILE A 161 17.37 -24.75 -22.72
N GLY A 162 17.22 -26.05 -22.52
CA GLY A 162 18.19 -27.06 -22.97
C GLY A 162 19.45 -27.20 -22.10
N LYS A 163 19.66 -26.31 -21.10
CA LYS A 163 20.82 -26.40 -20.19
C LYS A 163 20.51 -27.14 -18.90
N GLU A 164 19.27 -27.08 -18.48
CA GLU A 164 18.80 -27.70 -17.23
C GLU A 164 17.59 -28.58 -17.48
N ARG A 165 17.44 -29.60 -16.63
CA ARG A 165 16.27 -30.47 -16.65
C ARG A 165 14.98 -29.66 -16.43
N PRO A 166 13.89 -29.88 -17.20
CA PRO A 166 12.59 -29.24 -16.96
C PRO A 166 12.13 -29.42 -15.51
N CYS A 167 11.38 -28.45 -14.98
CA CYS A 167 10.82 -28.57 -13.64
C CYS A 167 9.63 -29.55 -13.63
N LEU A 168 9.29 -30.07 -12.46
CA LEU A 168 8.17 -31.02 -12.30
C LEU A 168 6.85 -30.50 -12.88
N ASN A 169 6.55 -29.22 -12.71
CA ASN A 169 5.34 -28.61 -13.27
C ASN A 169 5.26 -28.68 -14.79
N TYR A 170 6.38 -28.70 -15.50
CA TYR A 170 6.41 -28.91 -16.94
C TYR A 170 5.89 -30.29 -17.33
N HIS A 171 6.21 -31.30 -16.54
CA HIS A 171 5.76 -32.67 -16.80
C HIS A 171 4.34 -32.99 -16.34
N ILE A 172 3.83 -32.26 -15.36
CA ILE A 172 2.49 -32.50 -14.76
C ILE A 172 1.38 -31.77 -15.53
N HIS A 173 1.72 -30.65 -16.19
CA HIS A 173 0.74 -29.77 -16.82
C HIS A 173 0.85 -29.71 -18.35
N GLN A 174 1.47 -30.71 -18.98
CA GLN A 174 1.40 -30.90 -20.43
C GLN A 174 0.00 -31.24 -20.91
#